data_97da64adc82a433fb040b62b55930124
#
_entry.id   97da64adc82a433fb040b62b55930124
#
_cell.length_a   1.000
_cell.length_b   1.000
_cell.length_c   1.000
_cell.angle_alpha   90.00
_cell.angle_beta   90.00
_cell.angle_gamma   90.00
#
_symmetry.space_group_name_H-M   'P 1'
#
loop_
_entity.id
_entity.type
_entity.pdbx_description
1 polymer ?
#
loop_
_entity_poly.entity_id
_entity_poly.type
_entity_poly.pdbx_seq_one_letter_code
_entity_poly.pdbx_strand_id
1 'polypeptide(L)'
;LLTDSRARYAIRQDVVPPLDLREYPSPLTQFRSFIDQREDETLMTVKGLPDKGRVRLATLDVYDGIVYNVTNPATQGFRRVGPKVTDRQPAKGTGTQTLEVKIGDYSGVWLPGSGELRRVDFTGKRAGDLRESLYYSPTQETALTVTPVGSGDEYTTTTVTYRRYSDKQLEGRPFGVVDMQDNTNVPVAVQAKAQEIITGETSPIKQARALENHLKTKGYYADGKEGSPSRPGHRNQRIQSLLESEYMQGDDEQYAVAMALMARSQGMPARVVMGFYPESYSKKGTQTIKGRDAHVWVEINFDGAGWVAFDPTPPRDQRLTTQIPKPKPNPRPQVVQPPEPPDKPIELPPLSADDPKKAPDARSGTAAWVRYALYGVSGVLLFILPFATILGLKALRSRRRRLRGRPDVRAAGAWEDVLDVARDGRIAVDPRRTRSEQAKALAGAVALRREAADVAPISRTASIADFTVFSGRDIDQVRLDEAWASADEAKTAIRQVSPRRSRFSLRSFARRNAWRAWRGRRAGE
;
A
#
# COMPACT_ATOMS: atom_id res chain seq x y z
N LEU A 1 11.92 21.69 53.43
CA LEU A 1 11.91 22.02 51.99
C LEU A 1 11.61 20.74 51.23
N LEU A 2 10.32 20.56 50.96
CA LEU A 2 9.78 19.42 50.22
C LEU A 2 9.77 19.79 48.73
N THR A 3 10.72 19.28 47.97
CA THR A 3 10.63 19.24 46.51
C THR A 3 9.91 17.95 46.12
N ASP A 4 8.57 18.03 46.08
CA ASP A 4 7.70 16.98 45.57
C ASP A 4 7.92 16.86 44.05
N SER A 5 8.74 15.90 43.63
CA SER A 5 8.94 15.55 42.23
C SER A 5 7.75 14.72 41.74
N ARG A 6 6.55 15.30 41.75
CA ARG A 6 5.42 14.69 41.04
C ARG A 6 5.75 14.65 39.55
N ALA A 7 6.04 13.47 39.07
CA ALA A 7 6.08 13.24 37.62
C ALA A 7 4.84 13.84 37.00
N ARG A 8 5.01 14.87 36.18
CA ARG A 8 3.88 15.49 35.45
C ARG A 8 3.23 14.40 34.62
N TYR A 9 2.02 14.05 35.02
CA TYR A 9 1.17 13.13 34.29
C TYR A 9 0.84 13.77 32.92
N ALA A 10 1.46 13.28 31.88
CA ALA A 10 1.23 13.77 30.54
C ALA A 10 -0.01 13.05 29.99
N ILE A 11 -1.17 13.71 30.06
CA ILE A 11 -2.44 13.22 29.50
C ILE A 11 -2.27 12.67 28.06
N ARG A 12 -1.27 13.13 27.29
CA ARG A 12 -0.91 12.62 25.98
C ARG A 12 -0.40 11.17 25.96
N GLN A 13 0.01 10.61 27.09
CA GLN A 13 0.45 9.20 27.13
C GLN A 13 -0.76 8.25 27.14
N ASP A 14 -1.92 8.73 27.56
CA ASP A 14 -3.15 7.94 27.63
C ASP A 14 -4.17 8.28 26.52
N VAL A 15 -3.98 9.38 25.79
CA VAL A 15 -4.80 9.70 24.61
C VAL A 15 -4.24 8.94 23.43
N VAL A 16 -4.85 7.80 23.14
CA VAL A 16 -4.62 7.08 21.88
C VAL A 16 -5.03 8.01 20.73
N PRO A 17 -4.13 8.37 19.81
CA PRO A 17 -4.50 9.21 18.67
C PRO A 17 -5.66 8.56 17.93
N PRO A 18 -6.61 9.36 17.40
CA PRO A 18 -7.69 8.81 16.60
C PRO A 18 -7.09 7.97 15.44
N LEU A 19 -7.72 6.84 15.18
CA LEU A 19 -7.32 5.93 14.12
C LEU A 19 -7.36 6.65 12.76
N ASP A 20 -6.24 6.78 12.08
CA ASP A 20 -6.19 7.26 10.69
C ASP A 20 -6.00 6.07 9.74
N LEU A 21 -7.06 5.66 9.07
CA LEU A 21 -7.00 4.54 8.11
C LEU A 21 -6.12 4.85 6.89
N ARG A 22 -5.81 6.12 6.61
CA ARG A 22 -4.88 6.50 5.54
C ARG A 22 -3.44 6.04 5.79
N GLU A 23 -3.10 5.72 7.04
CA GLU A 23 -1.80 5.13 7.37
C GLU A 23 -1.70 3.66 6.95
N TYR A 24 -2.83 3.03 6.66
CA TYR A 24 -2.91 1.63 6.28
C TYR A 24 -3.34 1.50 4.81
N PRO A 25 -2.59 0.74 3.99
CA PRO A 25 -2.99 0.50 2.62
C PRO A 25 -4.30 -0.29 2.58
N SER A 26 -5.13 -0.01 1.57
CA SER A 26 -6.32 -0.81 1.32
C SER A 26 -5.92 -2.29 1.20
N PRO A 27 -6.63 -3.21 1.88
CA PRO A 27 -6.31 -4.64 1.81
C PRO A 27 -6.42 -5.17 0.39
N LEU A 28 -7.26 -4.57 -0.44
CA LEU A 28 -7.44 -4.96 -1.83
C LEU A 28 -6.16 -4.80 -2.66
N THR A 29 -5.28 -3.85 -2.32
CA THR A 29 -3.98 -3.69 -3.01
C THR A 29 -3.01 -4.84 -2.76
N GLN A 30 -3.28 -5.68 -1.76
CA GLN A 30 -2.47 -6.87 -1.44
C GLN A 30 -3.03 -8.15 -2.09
N PHE A 31 -4.20 -8.08 -2.72
CA PHE A 31 -4.89 -9.25 -3.28
C PHE A 31 -3.97 -10.07 -4.19
N ARG A 32 -3.35 -9.42 -5.17
CA ARG A 32 -2.45 -10.09 -6.13
C ARG A 32 -1.26 -10.78 -5.45
N SER A 33 -0.72 -10.22 -4.38
CA SER A 33 0.37 -10.85 -3.61
C SER A 33 -0.05 -12.19 -3.00
N PHE A 34 -1.30 -12.31 -2.55
CA PHE A 34 -1.81 -13.58 -2.01
C PHE A 34 -1.93 -14.66 -3.06
N ILE A 35 -2.52 -14.37 -4.22
CA ILE A 35 -2.79 -15.37 -5.26
C ILE A 35 -1.58 -15.66 -6.16
N ASP A 36 -0.49 -14.91 -6.04
CA ASP A 36 0.73 -15.07 -6.83
C ASP A 36 1.91 -15.50 -5.93
N GLN A 37 2.56 -14.55 -5.25
CA GLN A 37 3.80 -14.80 -4.52
C GLN A 37 3.59 -15.70 -3.29
N ARG A 38 2.41 -15.66 -2.69
CA ARG A 38 2.07 -16.34 -1.42
C ARG A 38 1.00 -17.41 -1.61
N GLU A 39 0.80 -17.87 -2.83
CA GLU A 39 -0.27 -18.79 -3.23
C GLU A 39 -0.34 -20.05 -2.36
N ASP A 40 0.80 -20.64 -2.05
CA ASP A 40 0.91 -21.88 -1.27
C ASP A 40 1.14 -21.68 0.23
N GLU A 41 1.40 -20.43 0.67
CA GLU A 41 1.60 -20.14 2.09
C GLU A 41 0.34 -20.40 2.89
N THR A 42 0.50 -21.02 4.05
CA THR A 42 -0.61 -21.21 5.00
C THR A 42 -0.81 -19.94 5.80
N LEU A 43 -1.76 -19.11 5.36
CA LEU A 43 -2.03 -17.82 5.98
C LEU A 43 -2.61 -17.96 7.39
N MET A 44 -3.53 -18.90 7.57
CA MET A 44 -4.18 -19.18 8.85
C MET A 44 -4.89 -20.54 8.85
N THR A 45 -5.20 -21.04 10.04
CA THR A 45 -6.17 -22.13 10.22
C THR A 45 -7.39 -21.61 10.95
N VAL A 46 -8.57 -22.03 10.49
CA VAL A 46 -9.86 -21.58 11.02
C VAL A 46 -10.70 -22.79 11.37
N LYS A 47 -11.08 -22.90 12.64
CA LYS A 47 -12.00 -23.93 13.10
C LYS A 47 -13.40 -23.35 13.32
N GLY A 48 -14.42 -24.11 12.99
CA GLY A 48 -15.81 -23.67 13.12
C GLY A 48 -16.37 -22.96 11.89
N LEU A 49 -15.62 -22.84 10.79
CA LEU A 49 -16.12 -22.29 9.54
C LEU A 49 -17.13 -23.26 8.91
N PRO A 50 -18.40 -22.85 8.69
CA PRO A 50 -19.41 -23.71 8.10
C PRO A 50 -19.14 -23.98 6.62
N ASP A 51 -19.81 -24.95 6.06
CA ASP A 51 -19.81 -25.19 4.62
C ASP A 51 -20.20 -23.91 3.85
N LYS A 52 -19.44 -23.58 2.80
CA LYS A 52 -19.54 -22.33 2.04
C LYS A 52 -19.37 -21.05 2.90
N GLY A 53 -18.81 -21.17 4.12
CA GLY A 53 -18.46 -20.03 4.96
C GLY A 53 -17.31 -19.23 4.34
N ARG A 54 -17.29 -17.92 4.59
CA ARG A 54 -16.23 -17.01 4.12
C ARG A 54 -15.56 -16.34 5.32
N VAL A 55 -14.26 -16.25 5.26
CA VAL A 55 -13.48 -15.44 6.20
C VAL A 55 -13.33 -14.06 5.57
N ARG A 56 -13.96 -13.05 6.16
CA ARG A 56 -13.84 -11.65 5.74
C ARG A 56 -12.57 -11.06 6.30
N LEU A 57 -11.84 -10.35 5.49
CA LEU A 57 -10.68 -9.56 5.91
C LEU A 57 -11.09 -8.11 6.12
N ALA A 58 -11.69 -7.50 5.11
CA ALA A 58 -12.21 -6.15 5.19
C ALA A 58 -13.35 -5.91 4.19
N THR A 59 -14.19 -4.95 4.54
CA THR A 59 -15.24 -4.40 3.68
C THR A 59 -14.83 -3.00 3.24
N LEU A 60 -14.91 -2.76 1.94
CA LEU A 60 -14.51 -1.53 1.29
C LEU A 60 -15.76 -0.91 0.66
N ASP A 61 -16.02 0.36 0.92
CA ASP A 61 -17.30 1.00 0.60
C ASP A 61 -17.15 2.36 -0.11
N VAL A 62 -15.92 2.84 -0.33
CA VAL A 62 -15.66 4.11 -1.02
C VAL A 62 -14.57 3.96 -2.08
N TYR A 63 -14.80 4.56 -3.23
CA TYR A 63 -13.86 4.59 -4.36
C TYR A 63 -13.47 6.04 -4.70
N ASP A 64 -12.17 6.29 -4.87
CA ASP A 64 -11.63 7.62 -5.17
C ASP A 64 -11.12 7.77 -6.63
N GLY A 65 -11.25 6.74 -7.46
CA GLY A 65 -10.71 6.65 -8.82
C GLY A 65 -9.34 5.99 -8.89
N ILE A 66 -8.71 5.75 -7.76
CA ILE A 66 -7.40 5.11 -7.64
C ILE A 66 -7.52 3.79 -6.92
N VAL A 67 -8.23 3.79 -5.79
CA VAL A 67 -8.37 2.61 -4.94
C VAL A 67 -9.77 2.55 -4.31
N TYR A 68 -10.30 1.35 -4.21
CA TYR A 68 -11.45 1.07 -3.36
C TYR A 68 -10.95 0.92 -1.92
N ASN A 69 -11.52 1.66 -0.99
CA ASN A 69 -11.03 1.73 0.37
C ASN A 69 -12.16 1.61 1.39
N VAL A 70 -11.78 1.45 2.64
CA VAL A 70 -12.68 1.53 3.79
C VAL A 70 -12.92 3.01 4.09
N THR A 71 -14.18 3.41 4.31
CA THR A 71 -14.54 4.80 4.64
C THR A 71 -13.76 5.30 5.85
N ASN A 72 -13.35 6.56 5.80
CA ASN A 72 -12.55 7.20 6.85
C ASN A 72 -13.26 7.13 8.22
N PRO A 73 -12.53 6.71 9.30
CA PRO A 73 -13.08 6.57 10.64
C PRO A 73 -13.65 7.85 11.24
N ALA A 74 -13.15 9.01 10.83
CA ALA A 74 -13.64 10.30 11.35
C ALA A 74 -15.13 10.55 11.05
N THR A 75 -15.68 9.86 10.06
CA THR A 75 -17.06 10.05 9.60
C THR A 75 -17.97 8.85 9.84
N GLN A 76 -17.47 7.62 9.93
CA GLN A 76 -18.29 6.39 10.05
C GLN A 76 -17.64 5.23 10.85
N GLY A 77 -17.22 5.50 12.09
CA GLY A 77 -17.50 4.48 13.05
C GLY A 77 -16.49 3.38 13.37
N PHE A 78 -15.19 3.43 12.97
CA PHE A 78 -14.21 2.62 13.69
C PHE A 78 -14.02 3.16 15.10
N ARG A 79 -14.36 2.35 16.08
CA ARG A 79 -14.20 2.68 17.49
C ARG A 79 -13.35 1.60 18.16
N ARG A 80 -12.54 2.02 19.12
CA ARG A 80 -11.84 1.08 19.97
C ARG A 80 -12.87 0.27 20.76
N VAL A 81 -12.69 -1.04 20.78
CA VAL A 81 -13.62 -1.96 21.45
C VAL A 81 -12.84 -2.88 22.39
N GLY A 82 -13.53 -3.33 23.44
CA GLY A 82 -13.03 -4.38 24.31
C GLY A 82 -13.37 -5.78 23.75
N PRO A 83 -13.14 -6.84 24.54
CA PRO A 83 -13.49 -8.21 24.14
C PRO A 83 -14.96 -8.37 23.76
N LYS A 84 -15.85 -7.69 24.46
CA LYS A 84 -17.27 -7.62 24.15
C LYS A 84 -17.51 -6.40 23.27
N VAL A 85 -17.81 -6.64 22.01
CA VAL A 85 -17.93 -5.60 21.00
C VAL A 85 -19.31 -4.95 21.01
N THR A 86 -20.37 -5.74 21.22
CA THR A 86 -21.76 -5.27 21.30
C THR A 86 -22.61 -6.14 22.20
N ASP A 87 -23.59 -5.53 22.87
CA ASP A 87 -24.63 -6.17 23.67
C ASP A 87 -25.96 -6.33 22.93
N ARG A 88 -26.05 -5.77 21.72
CA ARG A 88 -27.28 -5.81 20.93
C ARG A 88 -27.67 -7.26 20.64
N GLN A 89 -28.89 -7.64 20.98
CA GLN A 89 -29.41 -8.97 20.68
C GLN A 89 -29.43 -9.20 19.15
N PRO A 90 -29.06 -10.42 18.69
CA PRO A 90 -29.20 -10.77 17.29
C PRO A 90 -30.65 -10.62 16.82
N ALA A 91 -30.85 -10.15 15.59
CA ALA A 91 -32.19 -10.10 15.01
C ALA A 91 -32.83 -11.51 14.95
N LYS A 92 -34.15 -11.60 15.04
CA LYS A 92 -34.86 -12.88 14.92
C LYS A 92 -34.49 -13.56 13.59
N GLY A 93 -34.13 -14.85 13.64
CA GLY A 93 -33.76 -15.63 12.47
C GLY A 93 -32.29 -15.57 12.08
N THR A 94 -31.44 -14.90 12.86
CA THR A 94 -29.99 -14.95 12.73
C THR A 94 -29.41 -15.96 13.72
N GLY A 95 -28.33 -16.63 13.33
CA GLY A 95 -27.54 -17.51 14.19
C GLY A 95 -26.30 -16.80 14.75
N THR A 96 -25.65 -17.45 15.69
CA THR A 96 -24.29 -17.08 16.13
C THR A 96 -23.29 -18.13 15.67
N GLN A 97 -22.11 -17.70 15.31
CA GLN A 97 -21.01 -18.56 14.88
C GLN A 97 -19.77 -18.22 15.69
N THR A 98 -19.05 -19.24 16.11
CA THR A 98 -17.75 -19.09 16.76
C THR A 98 -16.67 -19.64 15.85
N LEU A 99 -15.65 -18.81 15.59
CA LEU A 99 -14.46 -19.21 14.85
C LEU A 99 -13.25 -19.16 15.79
N GLU A 100 -12.48 -20.22 15.83
CA GLU A 100 -11.16 -20.26 16.42
C GLU A 100 -10.15 -20.05 15.29
N VAL A 101 -9.37 -18.97 15.35
CA VAL A 101 -8.42 -18.59 14.32
C VAL A 101 -7.00 -18.64 14.88
N LYS A 102 -6.14 -19.33 14.18
CA LYS A 102 -4.70 -19.35 14.43
C LYS A 102 -3.99 -18.80 13.22
N ILE A 103 -3.25 -17.71 13.40
CA ILE A 103 -2.49 -17.02 12.36
C ILE A 103 -1.21 -17.81 12.05
N GLY A 104 -1.01 -18.09 10.77
CA GLY A 104 0.21 -18.67 10.20
C GLY A 104 1.07 -17.58 9.58
N ASP A 105 1.21 -17.61 8.28
CA ASP A 105 2.04 -16.66 7.54
C ASP A 105 1.33 -15.31 7.27
N TYR A 106 0.04 -15.18 7.57
CA TYR A 106 -0.65 -13.90 7.46
C TYR A 106 -0.04 -12.88 8.44
N SER A 107 0.18 -11.65 7.96
CA SER A 107 0.57 -10.52 8.79
C SER A 107 -0.11 -9.25 8.31
N GLY A 108 -0.85 -8.59 9.18
CA GLY A 108 -1.56 -7.37 8.82
C GLY A 108 -2.36 -6.77 9.97
N VAL A 109 -2.91 -5.60 9.73
CA VAL A 109 -3.76 -4.89 10.70
C VAL A 109 -5.21 -5.36 10.65
N TRP A 110 -5.68 -5.86 9.51
CA TRP A 110 -7.04 -6.34 9.33
C TRP A 110 -7.21 -7.69 10.01
N LEU A 111 -8.21 -7.80 10.87
CA LEU A 111 -8.45 -9.01 11.66
C LEU A 111 -9.39 -9.95 10.89
N PRO A 112 -8.91 -11.14 10.45
CA PRO A 112 -9.78 -12.12 9.79
C PRO A 112 -10.95 -12.53 10.67
N GLY A 113 -12.17 -12.54 10.12
CA GLY A 113 -13.39 -12.88 10.84
C GLY A 113 -14.54 -13.23 9.90
N SER A 114 -15.76 -13.30 10.43
CA SER A 114 -16.96 -13.48 9.60
C SER A 114 -18.18 -12.82 10.26
N GLY A 115 -19.06 -12.23 9.45
CA GLY A 115 -20.31 -11.62 9.94
C GLY A 115 -20.11 -10.45 10.91
N GLU A 116 -21.20 -10.06 11.59
CA GLU A 116 -21.20 -8.99 12.59
C GLU A 116 -20.51 -9.47 13.86
N LEU A 117 -19.44 -8.80 14.26
CA LEU A 117 -18.61 -9.19 15.40
C LEU A 117 -19.29 -8.86 16.73
N ARG A 118 -19.39 -9.87 17.60
CA ARG A 118 -19.97 -9.75 18.94
C ARG A 118 -18.92 -9.80 20.03
N ARG A 119 -17.94 -10.68 19.86
CA ARG A 119 -16.90 -10.93 20.84
C ARG A 119 -15.60 -11.33 20.15
N VAL A 120 -14.48 -10.89 20.70
CA VAL A 120 -13.12 -11.34 20.34
C VAL A 120 -12.36 -11.63 21.62
N ASP A 121 -11.81 -12.81 21.73
CA ASP A 121 -10.92 -13.21 22.82
C ASP A 121 -9.57 -13.62 22.23
N PHE A 122 -8.58 -12.78 22.45
CA PHE A 122 -7.19 -13.09 22.07
C PHE A 122 -6.53 -13.96 23.14
N THR A 123 -5.71 -14.92 22.70
CA THR A 123 -4.93 -15.81 23.56
C THR A 123 -3.44 -15.71 23.25
N GLY A 124 -2.60 -16.28 24.12
CA GLY A 124 -1.16 -16.28 23.94
C GLY A 124 -0.44 -15.01 24.45
N LYS A 125 0.85 -14.91 24.16
CA LYS A 125 1.75 -13.90 24.73
C LYS A 125 1.41 -12.46 24.34
N ARG A 126 0.83 -12.25 23.16
CA ARG A 126 0.49 -10.92 22.62
C ARG A 126 -0.97 -10.52 22.86
N ALA A 127 -1.75 -11.35 23.55
CA ALA A 127 -3.18 -11.14 23.76
C ALA A 127 -3.53 -9.77 24.37
N GLY A 128 -2.71 -9.26 25.28
CA GLY A 128 -2.87 -7.93 25.88
C GLY A 128 -2.75 -6.81 24.83
N ASP A 129 -1.63 -6.80 24.10
CA ASP A 129 -1.34 -5.76 23.09
C ASP A 129 -2.39 -5.75 21.96
N LEU A 130 -2.82 -6.95 21.52
CA LEU A 130 -3.82 -7.08 20.46
C LEU A 130 -5.20 -6.59 20.94
N ARG A 131 -5.57 -6.93 22.17
CA ARG A 131 -6.84 -6.48 22.78
C ARG A 131 -6.86 -4.96 22.93
N GLU A 132 -5.77 -4.36 23.37
CA GLU A 132 -5.67 -2.91 23.55
C GLU A 132 -5.69 -2.14 22.23
N SER A 133 -5.29 -2.78 21.14
CA SER A 133 -5.21 -2.19 19.80
C SER A 133 -6.40 -2.51 18.90
N LEU A 134 -7.47 -3.14 19.45
CA LEU A 134 -8.63 -3.58 18.67
C LEU A 134 -9.61 -2.44 18.39
N TYR A 135 -9.93 -2.27 17.12
CA TYR A 135 -10.97 -1.37 16.61
C TYR A 135 -11.97 -2.16 15.76
N TYR A 136 -13.22 -1.74 15.80
CA TYR A 136 -14.29 -2.35 15.03
C TYR A 136 -15.23 -1.31 14.45
N SER A 137 -15.65 -1.52 13.20
CA SER A 137 -16.73 -0.76 12.56
C SER A 137 -17.94 -1.66 12.34
N PRO A 138 -19.07 -1.36 12.99
CA PRO A 138 -20.32 -2.12 12.76
C PRO A 138 -20.89 -1.95 11.35
N THR A 139 -20.68 -0.79 10.72
CA THR A 139 -21.19 -0.49 9.38
C THR A 139 -20.48 -1.32 8.31
N GLN A 140 -19.15 -1.41 8.41
CA GLN A 140 -18.34 -2.23 7.51
C GLN A 140 -18.19 -3.68 7.98
N GLU A 141 -18.66 -4.03 9.19
CA GLU A 141 -18.45 -5.36 9.80
C GLU A 141 -16.98 -5.78 9.74
N THR A 142 -16.10 -4.84 9.98
CA THR A 142 -14.65 -5.01 9.83
C THR A 142 -13.96 -4.68 11.16
N ALA A 143 -13.06 -5.58 11.57
CA ALA A 143 -12.20 -5.38 12.73
C ALA A 143 -10.76 -5.16 12.29
N LEU A 144 -10.03 -4.35 13.03
CA LEU A 144 -8.59 -4.19 12.86
C LEU A 144 -7.88 -4.05 14.20
N THR A 145 -6.61 -4.40 14.20
CA THR A 145 -5.70 -4.19 15.33
C THR A 145 -4.57 -3.27 14.88
N VAL A 146 -4.39 -2.13 15.56
CA VAL A 146 -3.27 -1.21 15.26
C VAL A 146 -1.91 -1.88 15.43
N THR A 147 -1.81 -2.79 16.41
CA THR A 147 -0.71 -3.77 16.49
C THR A 147 -1.02 -4.90 15.51
N PRO A 148 -0.28 -5.06 14.40
CA PRO A 148 -0.61 -6.07 13.42
C PRO A 148 -0.62 -7.49 14.01
N VAL A 149 -1.61 -8.30 13.65
CA VAL A 149 -1.57 -9.73 13.91
C VAL A 149 -0.48 -10.39 13.08
N GLY A 150 0.06 -11.49 13.55
CA GLY A 150 1.16 -12.20 12.89
C GLY A 150 1.27 -13.64 13.36
N SER A 151 2.27 -14.34 12.83
CA SER A 151 2.47 -15.78 13.06
C SER A 151 2.45 -16.14 14.55
N GLY A 152 1.63 -17.14 14.87
CA GLY A 152 1.44 -17.65 16.22
C GLY A 152 0.41 -16.92 17.07
N ASP A 153 -0.20 -15.83 16.58
CA ASP A 153 -1.33 -15.21 17.26
C ASP A 153 -2.59 -16.07 17.10
N GLU A 154 -3.32 -16.20 18.20
CA GLU A 154 -4.55 -16.99 18.27
C GLU A 154 -5.68 -16.18 18.89
N TYR A 155 -6.88 -16.33 18.35
CA TYR A 155 -8.06 -15.70 18.91
C TYR A 155 -9.33 -16.44 18.53
N THR A 156 -10.37 -16.21 19.33
CA THR A 156 -11.71 -16.71 19.09
C THR A 156 -12.64 -15.55 18.82
N THR A 157 -13.41 -15.62 17.73
CA THR A 157 -14.46 -14.63 17.43
C THR A 157 -15.83 -15.26 17.56
N THR A 158 -16.77 -14.52 18.14
CA THR A 158 -18.20 -14.84 18.07
C THR A 158 -18.88 -13.78 17.22
N THR A 159 -19.57 -14.21 16.17
CA THR A 159 -20.19 -13.34 15.18
C THR A 159 -21.66 -13.72 14.96
N VAL A 160 -22.46 -12.77 14.49
CA VAL A 160 -23.81 -13.04 14.00
C VAL A 160 -23.72 -13.49 12.56
N THR A 161 -24.36 -14.60 12.24
CA THR A 161 -24.46 -15.08 10.86
C THR A 161 -25.78 -14.65 10.25
N TYR A 162 -25.70 -14.08 9.05
CA TYR A 162 -26.89 -13.69 8.31
C TYR A 162 -27.53 -14.89 7.62
N ARG A 163 -28.86 -14.86 7.55
CA ARG A 163 -29.62 -15.86 6.78
C ARG A 163 -29.26 -15.74 5.31
N ARG A 164 -28.97 -16.85 4.66
CA ARG A 164 -28.81 -16.88 3.21
C ARG A 164 -30.18 -16.91 2.55
N TYR A 165 -30.41 -16.00 1.62
CA TYR A 165 -31.65 -15.93 0.86
C TYR A 165 -31.42 -16.49 -0.55
N SER A 166 -32.37 -17.27 -1.05
CA SER A 166 -32.42 -17.62 -2.48
C SER A 166 -32.97 -16.44 -3.28
N ASP A 167 -32.66 -16.39 -4.58
CA ASP A 167 -33.17 -15.34 -5.48
C ASP A 167 -34.68 -15.23 -5.48
N LYS A 168 -35.38 -16.40 -5.37
CA LYS A 168 -36.84 -16.44 -5.23
C LYS A 168 -37.35 -15.75 -3.97
N GLN A 169 -36.61 -15.81 -2.87
CA GLN A 169 -36.96 -15.13 -1.61
C GLN A 169 -36.64 -13.63 -1.63
N LEU A 170 -35.77 -13.21 -2.55
CA LEU A 170 -35.42 -11.81 -2.78
C LEU A 170 -36.27 -11.16 -3.88
N GLU A 171 -37.02 -11.95 -4.66
CA GLU A 171 -37.90 -11.43 -5.69
C GLU A 171 -38.96 -10.50 -5.08
N GLY A 172 -39.09 -9.30 -5.62
CA GLY A 172 -39.98 -8.25 -5.10
C GLY A 172 -39.45 -7.48 -3.90
N ARG A 173 -38.28 -7.82 -3.33
CA ARG A 173 -37.67 -6.98 -2.29
C ARG A 173 -36.93 -5.82 -2.94
N PRO A 174 -37.16 -4.58 -2.48
CA PRO A 174 -36.39 -3.43 -2.94
C PRO A 174 -34.95 -3.49 -2.40
N PHE A 175 -34.08 -2.70 -2.98
CA PHE A 175 -32.77 -2.43 -2.38
C PHE A 175 -32.95 -1.73 -1.05
N GLY A 176 -32.09 -2.03 -0.08
CA GLY A 176 -32.08 -1.38 1.22
C GLY A 176 -31.63 0.09 1.12
N VAL A 177 -31.96 0.86 2.13
CA VAL A 177 -31.47 2.24 2.27
C VAL A 177 -30.28 2.21 3.22
N VAL A 178 -29.09 2.47 2.68
CA VAL A 178 -27.83 2.49 3.43
C VAL A 178 -27.13 3.81 3.18
N ASP A 179 -26.72 4.50 4.24
CA ASP A 179 -25.89 5.69 4.13
C ASP A 179 -24.48 5.30 3.72
N MET A 180 -24.09 5.63 2.50
CA MET A 180 -22.82 5.30 1.90
C MET A 180 -22.19 6.54 1.27
N GLN A 181 -20.92 6.75 1.52
CA GLN A 181 -20.17 7.85 0.90
C GLN A 181 -20.12 7.69 -0.63
N ASP A 182 -20.25 8.79 -1.35
CA ASP A 182 -20.20 8.79 -2.82
C ASP A 182 -18.82 8.37 -3.34
N ASN A 183 -18.85 7.60 -4.43
CA ASN A 183 -17.65 7.30 -5.19
C ASN A 183 -17.25 8.50 -6.04
N THR A 184 -15.95 8.74 -6.19
CA THR A 184 -15.41 9.82 -7.00
C THR A 184 -14.54 9.28 -8.14
N ASN A 185 -14.42 10.07 -9.22
CA ASN A 185 -13.59 9.72 -10.38
C ASN A 185 -13.93 8.34 -10.99
N VAL A 186 -15.22 7.97 -10.98
CA VAL A 186 -15.71 6.73 -11.60
C VAL A 186 -15.64 6.86 -13.12
N PRO A 187 -15.17 5.83 -13.87
CA PRO A 187 -15.14 5.87 -15.32
C PRO A 187 -16.55 6.02 -15.91
N VAL A 188 -16.69 6.83 -16.96
CA VAL A 188 -17.99 7.08 -17.64
C VAL A 188 -18.59 5.79 -18.21
N ALA A 189 -17.75 4.87 -18.69
CA ALA A 189 -18.17 3.57 -19.22
C ALA A 189 -18.95 2.71 -18.20
N VAL A 190 -18.72 2.91 -16.90
CA VAL A 190 -19.36 2.13 -15.82
C VAL A 190 -20.87 2.29 -15.86
N GLN A 191 -21.38 3.52 -15.88
CA GLN A 191 -22.80 3.80 -15.85
C GLN A 191 -23.50 3.33 -17.14
N ALA A 192 -22.90 3.63 -18.29
CA ALA A 192 -23.45 3.24 -19.58
C ALA A 192 -23.56 1.71 -19.71
N LYS A 193 -22.49 1.00 -19.32
CA LYS A 193 -22.45 -0.47 -19.38
C LYS A 193 -23.41 -1.10 -18.37
N ALA A 194 -23.51 -0.57 -17.17
CA ALA A 194 -24.48 -1.04 -16.18
C ALA A 194 -25.92 -0.92 -16.70
N GLN A 195 -26.28 0.24 -17.24
CA GLN A 195 -27.60 0.49 -17.81
C GLN A 195 -27.91 -0.46 -18.98
N GLU A 196 -26.95 -0.68 -19.89
CA GLU A 196 -27.07 -1.65 -21.01
C GLU A 196 -27.42 -3.04 -20.47
N ILE A 197 -26.70 -3.52 -19.44
CA ILE A 197 -26.83 -4.87 -18.91
C ILE A 197 -28.17 -5.09 -18.20
N ILE A 198 -28.64 -4.11 -17.43
CA ILE A 198 -29.88 -4.25 -16.63
C ILE A 198 -31.13 -3.89 -17.41
N THR A 199 -31.01 -3.40 -18.66
CA THR A 199 -32.16 -3.02 -19.47
C THR A 199 -33.11 -4.21 -19.67
N GLY A 200 -34.39 -4.00 -19.34
CA GLY A 200 -35.42 -5.04 -19.38
C GLY A 200 -35.60 -5.81 -18.05
N GLU A 201 -34.70 -5.69 -17.11
CA GLU A 201 -34.83 -6.34 -15.80
C GLU A 201 -35.60 -5.43 -14.82
N THR A 202 -36.76 -5.89 -14.38
CA THR A 202 -37.64 -5.11 -13.48
C THR A 202 -37.49 -5.46 -12.01
N SER A 203 -36.97 -6.64 -11.70
CA SER A 203 -36.76 -7.08 -10.31
C SER A 203 -35.36 -6.67 -9.83
N PRO A 204 -35.24 -6.09 -8.60
CA PRO A 204 -33.94 -5.70 -8.03
C PRO A 204 -32.92 -6.84 -8.01
N ILE A 205 -33.32 -8.03 -7.60
CA ILE A 205 -32.42 -9.19 -7.59
C ILE A 205 -31.99 -9.60 -9.02
N LYS A 206 -32.89 -9.52 -10.00
CA LYS A 206 -32.54 -9.85 -11.39
C LYS A 206 -31.58 -8.84 -11.99
N GLN A 207 -31.73 -7.54 -11.68
CA GLN A 207 -30.76 -6.50 -12.06
C GLN A 207 -29.36 -6.79 -11.49
N ALA A 208 -29.28 -7.11 -10.20
CA ALA A 208 -28.01 -7.45 -9.55
C ALA A 208 -27.39 -8.73 -10.15
N ARG A 209 -28.21 -9.75 -10.43
CA ARG A 209 -27.76 -11.00 -11.08
C ARG A 209 -27.36 -10.79 -12.54
N ALA A 210 -28.00 -9.87 -13.26
CA ALA A 210 -27.62 -9.53 -14.63
C ALA A 210 -26.20 -8.96 -14.67
N LEU A 211 -25.84 -8.04 -13.74
CA LEU A 211 -24.48 -7.52 -13.63
C LEU A 211 -23.47 -8.63 -13.31
N GLU A 212 -23.76 -9.45 -12.30
CA GLU A 212 -22.91 -10.59 -11.93
C GLU A 212 -22.69 -11.55 -13.10
N ASN A 213 -23.78 -12.01 -13.71
CA ASN A 213 -23.74 -12.99 -14.78
C ASN A 213 -23.03 -12.47 -16.03
N HIS A 214 -23.25 -11.19 -16.37
CA HIS A 214 -22.56 -10.58 -17.50
C HIS A 214 -21.05 -10.63 -17.31
N LEU A 215 -20.54 -10.17 -16.17
CA LEU A 215 -19.11 -10.17 -15.88
C LEU A 215 -18.56 -11.59 -15.82
N LYS A 216 -19.27 -12.49 -15.16
CA LYS A 216 -18.84 -13.87 -14.93
C LYS A 216 -18.80 -14.70 -16.22
N THR A 217 -19.79 -14.54 -17.09
CA THR A 217 -19.92 -15.38 -18.30
C THR A 217 -19.25 -14.79 -19.53
N LYS A 218 -19.17 -13.47 -19.63
CA LYS A 218 -18.52 -12.77 -20.77
C LYS A 218 -17.06 -12.41 -20.49
N GLY A 219 -16.67 -12.42 -19.22
CA GLY A 219 -15.30 -12.15 -18.80
C GLY A 219 -14.39 -13.38 -18.91
N TYR A 220 -13.10 -13.14 -18.80
CA TYR A 220 -12.06 -14.16 -18.74
C TYR A 220 -11.18 -13.91 -17.52
N TYR A 221 -10.84 -14.99 -16.83
CA TYR A 221 -9.95 -14.89 -15.68
C TYR A 221 -8.49 -14.66 -16.13
N ALA A 222 -7.83 -13.68 -15.54
CA ALA A 222 -6.43 -13.38 -15.82
C ALA A 222 -5.73 -12.82 -14.58
N ASP A 223 -4.78 -13.60 -14.04
CA ASP A 223 -4.06 -13.32 -12.81
C ASP A 223 -2.66 -12.69 -13.01
N GLY A 224 -2.27 -12.42 -14.25
CA GLY A 224 -0.97 -11.85 -14.59
C GLY A 224 0.18 -12.86 -14.61
N LYS A 225 -0.08 -14.14 -14.36
CA LYS A 225 0.91 -15.22 -14.49
C LYS A 225 1.20 -15.51 -15.96
N GLU A 226 2.24 -16.31 -16.21
CA GLU A 226 2.64 -16.70 -17.56
C GLU A 226 1.47 -17.30 -18.35
N GLY A 227 1.24 -16.79 -19.55
CA GLY A 227 0.09 -17.17 -20.39
C GLY A 227 -1.24 -16.50 -20.07
N SER A 228 -1.31 -15.68 -19.02
CA SER A 228 -2.52 -14.97 -18.60
C SER A 228 -2.25 -13.51 -18.23
N PRO A 229 -1.80 -12.67 -19.19
CA PRO A 229 -1.35 -11.31 -18.90
C PRO A 229 -2.50 -10.43 -18.41
N SER A 230 -2.36 -9.86 -17.22
CA SER A 230 -3.28 -8.89 -16.64
C SER A 230 -2.54 -7.91 -15.76
N ARG A 231 -2.81 -6.63 -15.90
CA ARG A 231 -2.25 -5.60 -15.03
C ARG A 231 -2.97 -5.62 -13.67
N PRO A 232 -2.25 -5.60 -12.54
CA PRO A 232 -2.85 -5.52 -11.22
C PRO A 232 -3.47 -4.13 -10.98
N GLY A 233 -4.30 -4.05 -9.94
CA GLY A 233 -4.94 -2.81 -9.51
C GLY A 233 -6.30 -2.58 -10.17
N HIS A 234 -7.01 -1.60 -9.63
CA HIS A 234 -8.38 -1.27 -9.99
C HIS A 234 -8.60 0.24 -10.19
N ARG A 235 -7.57 0.97 -10.64
CA ARG A 235 -7.71 2.39 -11.00
C ARG A 235 -8.74 2.58 -12.09
N ASN A 236 -9.32 3.79 -12.18
CA ASN A 236 -10.37 4.09 -13.13
C ASN A 236 -10.02 3.67 -14.56
N GLN A 237 -8.81 3.94 -15.05
CA GLN A 237 -8.33 3.51 -16.36
C GLN A 237 -8.30 1.98 -16.52
N ARG A 238 -7.98 1.24 -15.45
CA ARG A 238 -7.97 -0.23 -15.49
C ARG A 238 -9.38 -0.79 -15.57
N ILE A 239 -10.33 -0.21 -14.80
CA ILE A 239 -11.74 -0.58 -14.84
C ILE A 239 -12.36 -0.19 -16.17
N GLN A 240 -12.06 1.01 -16.68
CA GLN A 240 -12.49 1.43 -18.02
C GLN A 240 -12.01 0.45 -19.09
N SER A 241 -10.71 0.12 -19.10
CA SER A 241 -10.15 -0.83 -20.05
C SER A 241 -10.78 -2.23 -19.94
N LEU A 242 -11.15 -2.67 -18.73
CA LEU A 242 -11.84 -3.94 -18.54
C LEU A 242 -13.20 -3.94 -19.23
N LEU A 243 -13.99 -2.88 -19.02
CA LEU A 243 -15.38 -2.80 -19.51
C LEU A 243 -15.50 -2.46 -21.00
N GLU A 244 -14.51 -1.76 -21.57
CA GLU A 244 -14.49 -1.38 -22.99
C GLU A 244 -13.75 -2.39 -23.88
N SER A 245 -13.02 -3.33 -23.30
CA SER A 245 -12.31 -4.36 -24.05
C SER A 245 -13.28 -5.35 -24.68
N GLU A 246 -13.01 -5.77 -25.91
CA GLU A 246 -13.73 -6.88 -26.56
C GLU A 246 -13.69 -8.16 -25.71
N TYR A 247 -12.58 -8.41 -25.06
CA TYR A 247 -12.38 -9.53 -24.13
C TYR A 247 -12.04 -8.98 -22.75
N MET A 248 -13.02 -8.94 -21.86
CA MET A 248 -12.80 -8.54 -20.47
C MET A 248 -11.86 -9.52 -19.80
N GLN A 249 -10.67 -9.08 -19.38
CA GLN A 249 -9.65 -9.90 -18.71
C GLN A 249 -9.27 -9.30 -17.37
N GLY A 250 -9.40 -10.06 -16.30
CA GLY A 250 -9.07 -9.62 -14.96
C GLY A 250 -9.15 -10.73 -13.95
N ASP A 251 -8.89 -10.40 -12.71
CA ASP A 251 -9.06 -11.25 -11.54
C ASP A 251 -10.19 -10.74 -10.64
N ASP A 252 -10.35 -11.36 -9.47
CA ASP A 252 -11.39 -11.03 -8.50
C ASP A 252 -11.38 -9.52 -8.15
N GLU A 253 -10.20 -8.90 -8.07
CA GLU A 253 -10.05 -7.49 -7.73
C GLU A 253 -10.78 -6.58 -8.73
N GLN A 254 -10.53 -6.77 -10.02
CA GLN A 254 -11.12 -5.91 -11.06
C GLN A 254 -12.60 -6.20 -11.27
N TYR A 255 -13.01 -7.46 -11.28
CA TYR A 255 -14.41 -7.83 -11.49
C TYR A 255 -15.30 -7.38 -10.33
N ALA A 256 -14.86 -7.55 -9.09
CA ALA A 256 -15.64 -7.09 -7.95
C ALA A 256 -15.75 -5.55 -7.91
N VAL A 257 -14.65 -4.84 -8.18
CA VAL A 257 -14.71 -3.37 -8.24
C VAL A 257 -15.61 -2.90 -9.38
N ALA A 258 -15.51 -3.48 -10.58
CA ALA A 258 -16.37 -3.14 -11.71
C ALA A 258 -17.85 -3.36 -11.37
N MET A 259 -18.21 -4.51 -10.80
CA MET A 259 -19.58 -4.79 -10.40
C MET A 259 -20.09 -3.82 -9.33
N ALA A 260 -19.30 -3.54 -8.30
CA ALA A 260 -19.71 -2.63 -7.22
C ALA A 260 -19.94 -1.20 -7.75
N LEU A 261 -19.06 -0.71 -8.65
CA LEU A 261 -19.22 0.60 -9.28
C LEU A 261 -20.46 0.64 -10.20
N MET A 262 -20.68 -0.42 -10.99
CA MET A 262 -21.88 -0.54 -11.85
C MET A 262 -23.15 -0.57 -11.00
N ALA A 263 -23.20 -1.39 -9.95
CA ALA A 263 -24.34 -1.46 -9.04
C ALA A 263 -24.64 -0.10 -8.42
N ARG A 264 -23.61 0.57 -7.89
CA ARG A 264 -23.77 1.89 -7.26
C ARG A 264 -24.20 2.97 -8.26
N SER A 265 -23.76 2.92 -9.50
CA SER A 265 -24.20 3.86 -10.55
C SER A 265 -25.69 3.71 -10.89
N GLN A 266 -26.31 2.59 -10.54
CA GLN A 266 -27.75 2.30 -10.71
C GLN A 266 -28.53 2.43 -9.39
N GLY A 267 -27.94 3.04 -8.36
CA GLY A 267 -28.61 3.27 -7.07
C GLY A 267 -28.67 2.03 -6.17
N MET A 268 -27.98 0.94 -6.49
CA MET A 268 -27.91 -0.25 -5.62
C MET A 268 -26.87 0.01 -4.51
N PRO A 269 -27.19 -0.13 -3.23
CA PRO A 269 -26.19 -0.07 -2.16
C PRO A 269 -25.26 -1.27 -2.26
N ALA A 270 -24.05 -1.03 -2.77
CA ALA A 270 -23.07 -2.09 -3.03
C ALA A 270 -21.72 -1.76 -2.37
N ARG A 271 -21.05 -2.79 -1.85
CA ARG A 271 -19.74 -2.73 -1.23
C ARG A 271 -18.86 -3.88 -1.72
N VAL A 272 -17.55 -3.66 -1.74
CA VAL A 272 -16.56 -4.68 -2.07
C VAL A 272 -16.08 -5.33 -0.79
N VAL A 273 -15.94 -6.65 -0.77
CA VAL A 273 -15.40 -7.38 0.36
C VAL A 273 -14.21 -8.21 -0.10
N MET A 274 -13.11 -8.08 0.62
CA MET A 274 -11.95 -8.94 0.46
C MET A 274 -11.88 -9.93 1.61
N GLY A 275 -11.54 -11.17 1.30
CA GLY A 275 -11.39 -12.21 2.30
C GLY A 275 -10.90 -13.51 1.69
N PHE A 276 -11.24 -14.61 2.36
CA PHE A 276 -10.77 -15.93 2.00
C PHE A 276 -11.90 -16.96 2.08
N TYR A 277 -11.94 -17.84 1.11
CA TYR A 277 -12.73 -19.07 1.19
C TYR A 277 -12.09 -20.16 0.34
N PRO A 278 -11.99 -21.41 0.85
CA PRO A 278 -11.38 -22.49 0.11
C PRO A 278 -12.35 -23.00 -0.98
N GLU A 279 -11.81 -23.54 -2.06
CA GLU A 279 -12.61 -24.20 -3.10
C GLU A 279 -13.33 -25.47 -2.56
N SER A 280 -12.68 -26.15 -1.60
CA SER A 280 -13.25 -27.34 -0.94
C SER A 280 -13.14 -27.23 0.57
N TYR A 281 -14.23 -27.58 1.26
CA TYR A 281 -14.32 -27.49 2.72
C TYR A 281 -13.96 -28.82 3.39
N SER A 282 -13.11 -28.74 4.42
CA SER A 282 -12.71 -29.91 5.21
C SER A 282 -13.87 -30.42 6.06
N LYS A 283 -14.18 -31.71 5.96
CA LYS A 283 -15.18 -32.38 6.82
C LYS A 283 -14.75 -32.46 8.28
N LYS A 284 -13.47 -32.18 8.60
CA LYS A 284 -12.92 -32.23 9.97
C LYS A 284 -13.18 -30.96 10.78
N GLY A 285 -13.93 -30.00 10.24
CA GLY A 285 -14.29 -28.76 10.93
C GLY A 285 -13.16 -27.72 11.06
N THR A 286 -11.93 -28.05 10.65
CA THR A 286 -10.81 -27.11 10.59
C THR A 286 -10.40 -26.89 9.14
N GLN A 287 -10.36 -25.63 8.73
CA GLN A 287 -9.96 -25.20 7.40
C GLN A 287 -8.53 -24.64 7.44
N THR A 288 -7.69 -25.07 6.53
CA THR A 288 -6.40 -24.42 6.27
C THR A 288 -6.61 -23.45 5.13
N ILE A 289 -6.41 -22.17 5.41
CA ILE A 289 -6.55 -21.08 4.44
C ILE A 289 -5.18 -20.72 3.89
N LYS A 290 -5.05 -20.80 2.58
CA LYS A 290 -3.84 -20.48 1.84
C LYS A 290 -3.98 -19.17 1.08
N GLY A 291 -2.87 -18.66 0.53
CA GLY A 291 -2.90 -17.47 -0.30
C GLY A 291 -3.82 -17.60 -1.51
N ARG A 292 -3.86 -18.78 -2.15
CA ARG A 292 -4.77 -19.09 -3.28
C ARG A 292 -6.25 -18.97 -2.96
N ASP A 293 -6.63 -19.08 -1.69
CA ASP A 293 -8.02 -18.98 -1.22
C ASP A 293 -8.45 -17.50 -1.02
N ALA A 294 -7.59 -16.55 -1.37
CA ALA A 294 -7.96 -15.14 -1.39
C ALA A 294 -8.95 -14.86 -2.52
N HIS A 295 -10.01 -14.14 -2.18
CA HIS A 295 -11.10 -13.76 -3.07
C HIS A 295 -11.59 -12.35 -2.79
N VAL A 296 -12.20 -11.76 -3.81
CA VAL A 296 -12.91 -10.49 -3.69
C VAL A 296 -14.31 -10.67 -4.25
N TRP A 297 -15.32 -10.26 -3.48
CA TRP A 297 -16.71 -10.35 -3.89
C TRP A 297 -17.45 -9.04 -3.64
N VAL A 298 -18.68 -8.96 -4.14
CA VAL A 298 -19.55 -7.80 -3.93
C VAL A 298 -20.68 -8.18 -2.99
N GLU A 299 -21.08 -7.28 -2.12
CA GLU A 299 -22.30 -7.39 -1.35
C GLU A 299 -23.24 -6.26 -1.70
N ILE A 300 -24.52 -6.58 -1.98
CA ILE A 300 -25.58 -5.63 -2.26
C ILE A 300 -26.64 -5.75 -1.17
N ASN A 301 -27.10 -4.61 -0.65
CA ASN A 301 -28.08 -4.60 0.43
C ASN A 301 -29.51 -4.63 -0.12
N PHE A 302 -30.32 -5.55 0.44
CA PHE A 302 -31.75 -5.68 0.15
C PHE A 302 -32.56 -5.43 1.43
N ASP A 303 -33.66 -4.74 1.31
CA ASP A 303 -34.53 -4.43 2.45
C ASP A 303 -35.02 -5.69 3.15
N GLY A 304 -34.86 -5.72 4.47
CA GLY A 304 -35.23 -6.85 5.32
C GLY A 304 -34.40 -8.14 5.11
N ALA A 305 -33.46 -8.17 4.14
CA ALA A 305 -32.54 -9.27 3.95
C ALA A 305 -31.09 -8.93 4.33
N GLY A 306 -30.72 -7.63 4.31
CA GLY A 306 -29.38 -7.18 4.59
C GLY A 306 -28.43 -7.39 3.38
N TRP A 307 -27.18 -7.64 3.66
CA TRP A 307 -26.14 -7.77 2.64
C TRP A 307 -26.12 -9.17 2.03
N VAL A 308 -26.31 -9.24 0.72
CA VAL A 308 -26.30 -10.46 -0.11
C VAL A 308 -25.07 -10.48 -0.98
N ALA A 309 -24.34 -11.60 -0.96
CA ALA A 309 -23.09 -11.75 -1.69
C ALA A 309 -23.29 -12.13 -3.16
N PHE A 310 -22.44 -11.56 -4.03
CA PHE A 310 -22.36 -11.80 -5.47
C PHE A 310 -20.90 -12.02 -5.86
N ASP A 311 -20.65 -13.02 -6.72
CA ASP A 311 -19.32 -13.40 -7.20
C ASP A 311 -19.20 -13.14 -8.70
N PRO A 312 -18.80 -11.94 -9.15
CA PRO A 312 -18.76 -11.58 -10.56
C PRO A 312 -17.54 -12.14 -11.31
N THR A 313 -16.59 -12.74 -10.60
CA THR A 313 -15.38 -13.25 -11.20
C THR A 313 -15.64 -14.48 -12.06
N PRO A 314 -15.14 -14.53 -13.30
CA PRO A 314 -15.17 -15.74 -14.11
C PRO A 314 -14.46 -16.92 -13.40
N PRO A 315 -14.86 -18.15 -13.68
CA PRO A 315 -14.13 -19.33 -13.22
C PRO A 315 -12.64 -19.25 -13.60
N ARG A 316 -11.75 -19.71 -12.70
CA ARG A 316 -10.29 -19.61 -12.92
C ARG A 316 -9.77 -20.40 -14.10
N ASP A 317 -10.52 -21.36 -14.60
CA ASP A 317 -10.26 -22.13 -15.81
C ASP A 317 -10.77 -21.42 -17.09
N GLN A 318 -11.66 -20.43 -16.98
CA GLN A 318 -12.15 -19.63 -18.10
C GLN A 318 -11.11 -18.56 -18.49
N ARG A 319 -10.03 -19.00 -19.13
CA ARG A 319 -8.92 -18.13 -19.55
C ARG A 319 -8.92 -17.96 -21.06
N LEU A 320 -8.54 -16.77 -21.55
CA LEU A 320 -8.21 -16.61 -22.96
C LEU A 320 -6.90 -17.36 -23.24
N THR A 321 -6.99 -18.39 -24.06
CA THR A 321 -5.81 -19.04 -24.62
C THR A 321 -5.25 -18.14 -25.73
N THR A 322 -4.53 -17.10 -25.35
CA THR A 322 -3.77 -16.33 -26.31
C THR A 322 -2.57 -17.17 -26.71
N GLN A 323 -2.64 -17.86 -27.84
CA GLN A 323 -1.42 -18.22 -28.55
C GLN A 323 -0.74 -16.89 -28.89
N ILE A 324 0.22 -16.47 -28.04
CA ILE A 324 1.12 -15.38 -28.41
C ILE A 324 1.80 -15.88 -29.69
N PRO A 325 1.53 -15.25 -30.86
CA PRO A 325 2.27 -15.62 -32.06
C PRO A 325 3.74 -15.41 -31.67
N LYS A 326 4.54 -16.48 -31.68
CA LYS A 326 5.99 -16.35 -31.52
C LYS A 326 6.39 -15.22 -32.46
N PRO A 327 7.10 -14.17 -32.00
CA PRO A 327 7.50 -13.09 -32.85
C PRO A 327 8.16 -13.74 -34.07
N LYS A 328 7.56 -13.62 -35.25
CA LYS A 328 8.23 -14.03 -36.47
C LYS A 328 9.52 -13.23 -36.44
N PRO A 329 10.69 -13.87 -36.47
CA PRO A 329 11.93 -13.12 -36.53
C PRO A 329 11.77 -12.19 -37.72
N ASN A 330 11.86 -10.88 -37.48
CA ASN A 330 11.88 -9.90 -38.56
C ASN A 330 12.92 -10.39 -39.54
N PRO A 331 12.55 -10.65 -40.83
CA PRO A 331 13.55 -11.01 -41.80
C PRO A 331 14.57 -9.87 -41.75
N ARG A 332 15.81 -10.21 -41.39
CA ARG A 332 16.89 -9.22 -41.50
C ARG A 332 16.81 -8.76 -42.95
N PRO A 333 16.77 -7.45 -43.23
CA PRO A 333 16.85 -6.98 -44.61
C PRO A 333 18.09 -7.68 -45.18
N GLN A 334 17.90 -8.54 -46.16
CA GLN A 334 19.01 -9.00 -46.96
C GLN A 334 19.56 -7.73 -47.61
N VAL A 335 20.70 -7.30 -47.14
CA VAL A 335 21.47 -6.30 -47.85
C VAL A 335 21.77 -6.99 -49.18
N VAL A 336 21.10 -6.52 -50.24
CA VAL A 336 21.43 -6.94 -51.59
C VAL A 336 22.89 -6.58 -51.78
N GLN A 337 23.74 -7.60 -51.85
CA GLN A 337 25.14 -7.39 -52.15
C GLN A 337 25.17 -6.58 -53.44
N PRO A 338 25.94 -5.47 -53.51
CA PRO A 338 26.15 -4.79 -54.78
C PRO A 338 26.65 -5.81 -55.81
N PRO A 339 26.23 -5.76 -57.09
CA PRO A 339 26.73 -6.66 -58.11
C PRO A 339 28.26 -6.61 -58.14
N GLU A 340 28.87 -7.78 -58.22
CA GLU A 340 30.32 -7.88 -58.34
C GLU A 340 30.83 -6.97 -59.46
N PRO A 341 31.92 -6.19 -59.23
CA PRO A 341 32.51 -5.38 -60.30
C PRO A 341 32.93 -6.32 -61.45
N PRO A 342 32.78 -5.87 -62.72
CA PRO A 342 33.16 -6.71 -63.87
C PRO A 342 34.62 -7.13 -63.78
N ASP A 343 34.88 -8.38 -64.12
CA ASP A 343 36.20 -9.01 -64.13
C ASP A 343 37.20 -8.14 -64.90
N LYS A 344 38.32 -7.80 -64.22
CA LYS A 344 39.44 -7.14 -64.89
C LYS A 344 40.08 -8.12 -65.87
N PRO A 345 40.53 -7.66 -67.05
CA PRO A 345 41.23 -8.52 -68.01
C PRO A 345 42.44 -9.17 -67.38
N ILE A 346 42.66 -10.43 -67.70
CA ILE A 346 43.78 -11.25 -67.25
C ILE A 346 45.07 -10.65 -67.80
N GLU A 347 45.86 -9.98 -66.99
CA GLU A 347 47.27 -9.68 -67.29
C GLU A 347 48.12 -10.84 -66.82
N LEU A 348 48.93 -11.39 -67.73
CA LEU A 348 49.87 -12.46 -67.47
C LEU A 348 50.99 -11.99 -66.53
N PRO A 349 51.47 -12.84 -65.63
CA PRO A 349 52.42 -12.45 -64.58
C PRO A 349 53.84 -12.26 -65.15
N PRO A 350 54.56 -11.24 -64.71
CA PRO A 350 56.03 -11.24 -64.83
C PRO A 350 56.60 -12.06 -63.70
N LEU A 351 57.65 -12.82 -64.08
CA LEU A 351 58.43 -13.67 -63.23
C LEU A 351 59.23 -12.91 -62.16
N SER A 352 59.18 -13.43 -60.95
CA SER A 352 60.21 -13.36 -59.89
C SER A 352 60.68 -11.99 -59.37
N ALA A 353 60.39 -11.75 -58.13
CA ALA A 353 61.38 -11.44 -57.10
C ALA A 353 60.75 -11.13 -55.74
N ASP A 354 61.28 -11.79 -54.74
CA ASP A 354 61.39 -11.41 -53.35
C ASP A 354 60.15 -11.06 -52.51
N ASP A 355 59.91 -11.92 -51.55
CA ASP A 355 59.05 -11.77 -50.38
C ASP A 355 59.25 -10.42 -49.63
N PRO A 356 58.26 -9.55 -49.55
CA PRO A 356 58.29 -8.51 -48.52
C PRO A 356 57.44 -8.99 -47.32
N LYS A 357 58.11 -9.01 -46.20
CA LYS A 357 57.60 -9.19 -44.86
C LYS A 357 56.18 -8.63 -44.69
N LYS A 358 55.29 -9.47 -44.17
CA LYS A 358 53.99 -9.09 -43.66
C LYS A 358 54.11 -7.84 -42.78
N ALA A 359 53.57 -6.74 -43.24
CA ALA A 359 53.23 -5.60 -42.39
C ALA A 359 52.11 -5.97 -41.43
N PRO A 360 52.16 -5.68 -40.14
CA PRO A 360 51.10 -5.96 -39.24
C PRO A 360 49.85 -5.13 -39.59
N ASP A 361 48.71 -5.78 -39.70
CA ASP A 361 47.39 -5.15 -39.85
C ASP A 361 47.25 -4.02 -38.85
N ALA A 362 47.23 -2.79 -39.36
CA ALA A 362 46.81 -1.61 -38.59
C ALA A 362 45.29 -1.70 -38.37
N ARG A 363 44.85 -2.62 -37.52
CA ARG A 363 43.59 -2.46 -36.87
C ARG A 363 43.69 -1.21 -36.02
N SER A 364 42.91 -0.22 -36.32
CA SER A 364 42.71 1.00 -35.50
C SER A 364 42.08 0.59 -34.17
N GLY A 365 42.87 -0.09 -33.35
CA GLY A 365 42.55 -0.28 -31.94
C GLY A 365 42.63 1.09 -31.28
N THR A 366 41.55 1.55 -30.73
CA THR A 366 41.60 2.64 -29.77
C THR A 366 42.80 2.42 -28.88
N ALA A 367 43.73 3.42 -28.86
CA ALA A 367 45.01 3.29 -28.18
C ALA A 367 44.80 2.67 -26.78
N ALA A 368 45.61 1.69 -26.39
CA ALA A 368 45.41 0.98 -25.13
C ALA A 368 45.28 1.92 -23.92
N TRP A 369 45.95 3.05 -23.95
CA TRP A 369 45.83 4.08 -22.90
C TRP A 369 44.42 4.66 -22.78
N VAL A 370 43.63 4.76 -23.88
CA VAL A 370 42.23 5.26 -23.84
C VAL A 370 41.36 4.26 -23.08
N ARG A 371 41.57 2.94 -23.26
CA ARG A 371 40.86 1.93 -22.49
C ARG A 371 41.20 1.98 -21.00
N TYR A 372 42.48 2.13 -20.67
CA TYR A 372 42.89 2.26 -19.26
C TYR A 372 42.42 3.58 -18.66
N ALA A 373 42.36 4.65 -19.41
CA ALA A 373 41.78 5.93 -18.98
C ALA A 373 40.25 5.77 -18.72
N LEU A 374 39.55 5.06 -19.62
CA LEU A 374 38.12 4.80 -19.45
C LEU A 374 37.84 3.93 -18.21
N TYR A 375 38.65 2.89 -17.97
CA TYR A 375 38.53 2.08 -16.75
C TYR A 375 38.87 2.87 -15.48
N GLY A 376 39.86 3.73 -15.53
CA GLY A 376 40.20 4.64 -14.43
C GLY A 376 39.07 5.63 -14.12
N VAL A 377 38.49 6.26 -15.14
CA VAL A 377 37.35 7.18 -15.00
C VAL A 377 36.10 6.41 -14.49
N SER A 378 35.85 5.21 -15.03
CA SER A 378 34.73 4.37 -14.57
C SER A 378 34.89 3.96 -13.12
N GLY A 379 36.08 3.58 -12.68
CA GLY A 379 36.37 3.26 -11.29
C GLY A 379 36.17 4.45 -10.34
N VAL A 380 36.64 5.63 -10.73
CA VAL A 380 36.44 6.87 -9.96
C VAL A 380 34.95 7.25 -9.90
N LEU A 381 34.23 7.14 -11.01
CA LEU A 381 32.79 7.39 -11.06
C LEU A 381 32.03 6.39 -10.18
N LEU A 382 32.35 5.11 -10.21
CA LEU A 382 31.72 4.09 -9.38
C LEU A 382 31.90 4.39 -7.88
N PHE A 383 33.04 4.95 -7.50
CA PHE A 383 33.32 5.32 -6.11
C PHE A 383 32.62 6.64 -5.69
N ILE A 384 32.56 7.64 -6.57
CA ILE A 384 31.98 8.96 -6.27
C ILE A 384 30.45 8.95 -6.36
N LEU A 385 29.87 8.16 -7.28
CA LEU A 385 28.42 8.14 -7.57
C LEU A 385 27.54 7.88 -6.34
N PRO A 386 27.83 6.93 -5.45
CA PRO A 386 27.00 6.70 -4.26
C PRO A 386 27.01 7.90 -3.31
N PHE A 387 28.13 8.59 -3.15
CA PHE A 387 28.21 9.78 -2.30
C PHE A 387 27.47 10.98 -2.92
N ALA A 388 27.62 11.17 -4.22
CA ALA A 388 26.89 12.20 -4.96
C ALA A 388 25.38 11.95 -4.93
N THR A 389 24.94 10.70 -5.06
CA THR A 389 23.54 10.31 -4.98
C THR A 389 22.96 10.62 -3.59
N ILE A 390 23.68 10.29 -2.50
CA ILE A 390 23.23 10.58 -1.13
C ILE A 390 23.06 12.10 -0.93
N LEU A 391 24.03 12.89 -1.37
CA LEU A 391 23.97 14.36 -1.27
C LEU A 391 22.82 14.92 -2.13
N GLY A 392 22.65 14.42 -3.35
CA GLY A 392 21.58 14.81 -4.27
C GLY A 392 20.21 14.51 -3.70
N LEU A 393 20.00 13.32 -3.14
CA LEU A 393 18.73 12.94 -2.50
C LEU A 393 18.41 13.82 -1.28
N LYS A 394 19.40 14.18 -0.47
CA LYS A 394 19.21 15.11 0.65
C LYS A 394 18.84 16.51 0.16
N ALA A 395 19.55 17.02 -0.83
CA ALA A 395 19.25 18.32 -1.42
C ALA A 395 17.85 18.36 -2.06
N LEU A 396 17.47 17.29 -2.78
CA LEU A 396 16.14 17.17 -3.39
C LEU A 396 15.02 17.12 -2.33
N ARG A 397 15.26 16.41 -1.22
CA ARG A 397 14.31 16.31 -0.11
C ARG A 397 14.12 17.67 0.58
N SER A 398 15.20 18.38 0.89
CA SER A 398 15.17 19.73 1.46
C SER A 398 14.45 20.70 0.51
N ARG A 399 14.79 20.66 -0.80
CA ARG A 399 14.14 21.51 -1.82
C ARG A 399 12.63 21.20 -1.94
N ARG A 400 12.22 19.93 -1.88
CA ARG A 400 10.80 19.55 -1.90
C ARG A 400 10.05 20.10 -0.70
N ARG A 401 10.61 20.04 0.51
CA ARG A 401 10.01 20.60 1.73
C ARG A 401 9.90 22.13 1.67
N ARG A 402 10.87 22.80 1.05
CA ARG A 402 10.89 24.25 0.91
C ARG A 402 9.88 24.77 -0.10
N LEU A 403 9.66 24.03 -1.21
CA LEU A 403 8.88 24.51 -2.36
C LEU A 403 7.48 23.91 -2.45
N ARG A 404 7.18 22.78 -1.80
CA ARG A 404 5.91 22.06 -1.96
C ARG A 404 5.12 22.02 -0.67
N GLY A 405 3.80 22.22 -0.79
CA GLY A 405 2.85 22.18 0.30
C GLY A 405 2.38 23.56 0.75
N ARG A 406 1.42 23.56 1.67
CA ARG A 406 0.89 24.77 2.29
C ARG A 406 1.96 25.45 3.14
N PRO A 407 1.85 26.76 3.45
CA PRO A 407 2.85 27.50 4.23
C PRO A 407 3.15 26.87 5.60
N ASP A 408 2.14 26.36 6.30
CA ASP A 408 2.27 25.64 7.57
C ASP A 408 3.14 24.37 7.45
N VAL A 409 2.93 23.57 6.41
CA VAL A 409 3.72 22.36 6.13
C VAL A 409 5.16 22.71 5.75
N ARG A 410 5.35 23.80 5.02
CA ARG A 410 6.68 24.28 4.60
C ARG A 410 7.49 24.80 5.80
N ALA A 411 6.86 25.51 6.74
CA ALA A 411 7.50 25.95 7.98
C ALA A 411 7.85 24.77 8.92
N ALA A 412 6.94 23.79 9.08
CA ALA A 412 7.24 22.56 9.79
C ALA A 412 8.38 21.77 9.10
N GLY A 413 8.46 21.84 7.78
CA GLY A 413 9.53 21.26 6.96
C GLY A 413 10.91 21.83 7.26
N ALA A 414 11.01 23.12 7.62
CA ALA A 414 12.26 23.77 8.03
C ALA A 414 12.80 23.14 9.32
N TRP A 415 11.95 22.89 10.32
CA TRP A 415 12.35 22.20 11.54
C TRP A 415 12.79 20.77 11.29
N GLU A 416 12.07 20.02 10.46
CA GLU A 416 12.45 18.65 10.10
C GLU A 416 13.80 18.58 9.38
N ASP A 417 14.17 19.60 8.64
CA ASP A 417 15.47 19.70 7.96
C ASP A 417 16.62 19.87 8.98
N VAL A 418 16.37 20.64 10.05
CA VAL A 418 17.30 20.77 11.19
C VAL A 418 17.48 19.44 11.91
N LEU A 419 16.39 18.72 12.18
CA LEU A 419 16.42 17.40 12.82
C LEU A 419 17.14 16.35 11.98
N ASP A 420 17.01 16.40 10.65
CA ASP A 420 17.70 15.46 9.76
C ASP A 420 19.23 15.66 9.84
N VAL A 421 19.70 16.93 9.90
CA VAL A 421 21.13 17.22 10.07
C VAL A 421 21.64 16.81 11.46
N ALA A 422 20.84 16.98 12.52
CA ALA A 422 21.19 16.54 13.85
C ALA A 422 21.34 15.01 13.94
N ARG A 423 20.41 14.27 13.34
CA ARG A 423 20.46 12.79 13.25
C ARG A 423 21.69 12.31 12.48
N ASP A 424 22.01 12.93 11.37
CA ASP A 424 23.20 12.62 10.60
C ASP A 424 24.47 12.92 11.40
N GLY A 425 24.47 14.00 12.20
CA GLY A 425 25.53 14.39 13.13
C GLY A 425 25.66 13.53 14.41
N ARG A 426 24.84 12.48 14.54
CA ARG A 426 24.76 11.61 15.74
C ARG A 426 24.39 12.37 17.01
N ILE A 427 23.58 13.40 16.89
CA ILE A 427 22.99 14.08 18.03
C ILE A 427 21.64 13.43 18.29
N ALA A 428 21.48 12.83 19.46
CA ALA A 428 20.24 12.16 19.85
C ALA A 428 19.16 13.22 20.12
N VAL A 429 18.05 13.14 19.39
CA VAL A 429 16.85 13.96 19.63
C VAL A 429 15.69 12.98 19.82
N ASP A 430 15.02 13.08 20.97
CA ASP A 430 13.87 12.23 21.27
C ASP A 430 12.66 12.67 20.44
N PRO A 431 12.13 11.84 19.54
CA PRO A 431 11.00 12.19 18.70
C PRO A 431 9.67 12.33 19.46
N ARG A 432 9.63 11.92 20.73
CA ARG A 432 8.44 11.99 21.59
C ARG A 432 8.26 13.35 22.27
N ARG A 433 9.32 14.17 22.28
CA ARG A 433 9.30 15.50 22.88
C ARG A 433 8.67 16.52 21.94
N THR A 434 8.14 17.60 22.53
CA THR A 434 7.67 18.77 21.75
C THR A 434 8.84 19.40 20.98
N ARG A 435 8.55 20.17 19.93
CA ARG A 435 9.60 20.86 19.16
C ARG A 435 10.44 21.80 20.03
N SER A 436 9.79 22.50 20.96
CA SER A 436 10.47 23.37 21.92
C SER A 436 11.41 22.59 22.83
N GLU A 437 11.02 21.43 23.33
CA GLU A 437 11.90 20.57 24.16
C GLU A 437 13.01 19.94 23.31
N GLN A 438 12.72 19.53 22.09
CA GLN A 438 13.72 19.04 21.15
C GLN A 438 14.74 20.11 20.84
N ALA A 439 14.30 21.36 20.62
CA ALA A 439 15.19 22.49 20.36
C ALA A 439 16.10 22.76 21.57
N LYS A 440 15.54 22.74 22.78
CA LYS A 440 16.31 22.94 24.03
C LYS A 440 17.37 21.86 24.24
N ALA A 441 16.98 20.58 24.02
CA ALA A 441 17.90 19.46 24.11
C ALA A 441 18.99 19.51 23.03
N LEU A 442 18.63 19.87 21.80
CA LEU A 442 19.55 19.99 20.67
C LEU A 442 20.53 21.18 20.87
N ALA A 443 20.03 22.32 21.30
CA ALA A 443 20.84 23.50 21.61
C ALA A 443 21.85 23.18 22.75
N GLY A 444 21.40 22.53 23.82
CA GLY A 444 22.29 22.08 24.89
C GLY A 444 23.35 21.09 24.42
N ALA A 445 23.00 20.13 23.58
CA ALA A 445 23.94 19.17 23.01
C ALA A 445 24.97 19.80 22.04
N VAL A 446 24.60 20.86 21.35
CA VAL A 446 25.50 21.64 20.48
C VAL A 446 26.44 22.51 21.33
N ALA A 447 25.91 23.22 22.32
CA ALA A 447 26.69 24.06 23.25
C ALA A 447 27.72 23.24 24.05
N LEU A 448 27.37 22.03 24.52
CA LEU A 448 28.30 21.12 25.19
C LEU A 448 29.49 20.68 24.32
N ARG A 449 29.30 20.62 23.01
CA ARG A 449 30.37 20.24 22.06
C ARG A 449 31.23 21.42 21.59
N ARG A 450 30.69 22.62 21.66
CA ARG A 450 31.36 23.87 21.28
C ARG A 450 30.69 25.05 21.98
N GLU A 451 31.34 25.58 23.00
CA GLU A 451 30.84 26.66 23.86
C GLU A 451 30.53 27.98 23.10
N ALA A 452 31.26 28.26 22.03
CA ALA A 452 31.06 29.42 21.18
C ALA A 452 30.07 29.21 20.00
N ALA A 453 29.28 28.13 19.98
CA ALA A 453 28.30 27.91 18.93
C ALA A 453 27.05 28.75 19.17
N ASP A 454 26.61 29.48 18.13
CA ASP A 454 25.33 30.18 18.18
C ASP A 454 24.18 29.14 18.08
N VAL A 455 23.48 28.95 19.18
CA VAL A 455 22.36 28.00 19.30
C VAL A 455 20.99 28.67 19.20
N ALA A 456 20.94 30.01 19.16
CA ALA A 456 19.69 30.76 19.07
C ALA A 456 18.83 30.41 17.84
N PRO A 457 19.41 30.16 16.65
CA PRO A 457 18.65 29.76 15.45
C PRO A 457 17.88 28.45 15.62
N ILE A 458 18.39 27.52 16.45
CA ILE A 458 17.73 26.22 16.72
C ILE A 458 16.37 26.48 17.40
N SER A 459 16.37 27.30 18.43
CA SER A 459 15.14 27.65 19.19
C SER A 459 14.19 28.50 18.35
N ARG A 460 14.72 29.42 17.55
CA ARG A 460 13.93 30.29 16.66
C ARG A 460 13.19 29.45 15.60
N THR A 461 13.87 28.52 14.94
CA THR A 461 13.25 27.64 13.95
C THR A 461 12.13 26.80 14.55
N ALA A 462 12.33 26.25 15.75
CA ALA A 462 11.30 25.46 16.44
C ALA A 462 10.08 26.30 16.81
N SER A 463 10.28 27.52 17.33
CA SER A 463 9.17 28.39 17.74
C SER A 463 8.36 28.91 16.56
N ILE A 464 9.01 29.25 15.43
CA ILE A 464 8.28 29.63 14.21
C ILE A 464 7.47 28.44 13.69
N ALA A 465 8.04 27.23 13.66
CA ALA A 465 7.33 26.02 13.23
C ALA A 465 6.16 25.67 14.16
N ASP A 466 6.28 25.86 15.48
CA ASP A 466 5.20 25.63 16.44
C ASP A 466 4.09 26.70 16.28
N PHE A 467 4.47 27.96 16.19
CA PHE A 467 3.50 29.04 15.98
C PHE A 467 2.66 28.79 14.73
N THR A 468 3.29 28.38 13.63
CA THR A 468 2.62 28.15 12.35
C THR A 468 1.60 27.03 12.41
N VAL A 469 1.94 25.94 13.10
CA VAL A 469 1.07 24.75 13.17
C VAL A 469 -0.09 24.96 14.16
N PHE A 470 0.14 25.73 15.24
CA PHE A 470 -0.83 25.80 16.34
C PHE A 470 -1.61 27.11 16.42
N SER A 471 -1.17 28.19 15.72
CA SER A 471 -1.88 29.49 15.80
C SER A 471 -3.18 29.56 14.99
N GLY A 472 -3.40 28.64 14.05
CA GLY A 472 -4.53 28.67 13.11
C GLY A 472 -4.53 29.89 12.18
N ARG A 473 -3.46 30.70 12.17
CA ARG A 473 -3.31 31.89 11.31
C ARG A 473 -2.50 31.55 10.08
N ASP A 474 -2.87 32.13 8.95
CA ASP A 474 -2.06 32.02 7.74
C ASP A 474 -0.70 32.73 7.96
N ILE A 475 0.35 32.06 7.58
CA ILE A 475 1.70 32.63 7.59
C ILE A 475 1.93 33.42 6.32
N ASP A 476 2.49 34.61 6.48
CA ASP A 476 3.00 35.41 5.38
C ASP A 476 4.34 34.80 4.86
N GLN A 477 4.68 35.18 3.63
CA GLN A 477 5.91 34.68 2.98
C GLN A 477 7.17 35.12 3.74
N VAL A 478 7.15 36.30 4.38
CA VAL A 478 8.29 36.84 5.14
C VAL A 478 8.65 35.94 6.32
N ARG A 479 7.67 35.52 7.11
CA ARG A 479 7.90 34.58 8.24
C ARG A 479 8.31 33.19 7.79
N LEU A 480 7.84 32.77 6.63
CA LEU A 480 8.25 31.49 6.07
C LEU A 480 9.74 31.54 5.63
N ASP A 481 10.15 32.64 5.04
CA ASP A 481 11.55 32.85 4.63
C ASP A 481 12.46 33.00 5.88
N GLU A 482 11.98 33.65 6.94
CA GLU A 482 12.66 33.69 8.25
C GLU A 482 12.84 32.27 8.86
N ALA A 483 11.82 31.43 8.78
CA ALA A 483 11.91 30.04 9.27
C ALA A 483 13.02 29.26 8.53
N TRP A 484 13.12 29.42 7.21
CA TRP A 484 14.15 28.73 6.42
C TRP A 484 15.55 29.34 6.60
N ALA A 485 15.66 30.66 6.77
CA ALA A 485 16.94 31.32 7.11
C ALA A 485 17.46 30.82 8.46
N SER A 486 16.62 30.84 9.50
CA SER A 486 16.97 30.30 10.82
C SER A 486 17.33 28.82 10.77
N ALA A 487 16.63 28.02 9.95
CA ALA A 487 16.96 26.61 9.77
C ALA A 487 18.33 26.40 9.11
N ASP A 488 18.70 27.22 8.13
CA ASP A 488 20.00 27.16 7.47
C ASP A 488 21.15 27.53 8.43
N GLU A 489 20.95 28.55 9.29
CA GLU A 489 21.88 28.91 10.37
C GLU A 489 22.00 27.77 11.41
N ALA A 490 20.87 27.20 11.89
CA ALA A 490 20.85 26.08 12.81
C ALA A 490 21.59 24.87 12.26
N LYS A 491 21.38 24.53 10.98
CA LYS A 491 22.10 23.45 10.29
C LYS A 491 23.61 23.71 10.25
N THR A 492 24.00 24.94 10.08
CA THR A 492 25.42 25.35 10.05
C THR A 492 26.05 25.14 11.43
N ALA A 493 25.39 25.59 12.50
CA ALA A 493 25.84 25.36 13.88
C ALA A 493 26.00 23.86 14.19
N ILE A 494 25.02 23.05 13.82
CA ILE A 494 25.07 21.59 14.04
C ILE A 494 26.21 20.94 13.23
N ARG A 495 26.44 21.37 12.01
CA ARG A 495 27.52 20.84 11.15
C ARG A 495 28.92 21.16 11.69
N GLN A 496 29.09 22.28 12.36
CA GLN A 496 30.37 22.67 12.97
C GLN A 496 30.80 21.73 14.11
N VAL A 497 29.82 21.15 14.83
CA VAL A 497 30.06 20.23 15.94
C VAL A 497 29.91 18.75 15.53
N SER A 498 29.62 18.50 14.27
CA SER A 498 29.40 17.16 13.74
C SER A 498 30.60 16.65 12.93
N PRO A 499 30.91 15.34 12.95
CA PRO A 499 32.00 14.79 12.13
C PRO A 499 31.79 15.06 10.64
N ARG A 500 32.84 15.40 9.89
CA ARG A 500 32.75 15.68 8.43
C ARG A 500 32.06 14.54 7.64
N ARG A 501 32.24 13.28 8.05
CA ARG A 501 31.60 12.09 7.47
C ARG A 501 30.08 12.06 7.65
N SER A 502 29.51 12.86 8.56
CA SER A 502 28.05 12.94 8.78
C SER A 502 27.27 13.39 7.55
N ARG A 503 27.89 14.15 6.63
CA ARG A 503 27.26 14.60 5.38
C ARG A 503 26.82 13.44 4.49
N PHE A 504 27.52 12.31 4.55
CA PHE A 504 27.22 11.09 3.77
C PHE A 504 26.42 10.06 4.57
N SER A 505 25.97 10.40 5.77
CA SER A 505 25.18 9.51 6.61
C SER A 505 23.78 9.31 6.03
N LEU A 506 23.27 8.09 6.04
CA LEU A 506 21.89 7.75 5.65
C LEU A 506 20.92 7.72 6.85
N ARG A 507 21.35 8.16 8.03
CA ARG A 507 20.53 8.10 9.26
C ARG A 507 19.26 8.93 9.19
N SER A 508 19.28 10.04 8.48
CA SER A 508 18.10 10.87 8.23
C SER A 508 17.05 10.18 7.37
N PHE A 509 17.43 9.15 6.60
CA PHE A 509 16.51 8.32 5.80
C PHE A 509 15.96 7.11 6.57
N ALA A 510 16.62 6.69 7.66
CA ALA A 510 16.29 5.50 8.45
C ALA A 510 15.04 5.67 9.36
N ARG A 511 14.10 6.52 9.00
CA ARG A 511 12.93 6.93 9.81
C ARG A 511 11.99 5.79 10.24
N ARG A 512 12.01 4.63 9.57
CA ARG A 512 11.04 3.53 9.81
C ARG A 512 11.58 2.36 10.64
N ASN A 513 12.89 2.12 10.67
CA ASN A 513 13.45 0.91 11.29
C ASN A 513 14.16 1.14 12.64
N ALA A 514 14.53 2.36 13.00
CA ALA A 514 15.23 2.65 14.25
C ALA A 514 14.38 2.41 15.52
N TRP A 515 13.05 2.50 15.41
CA TRP A 515 12.12 2.28 16.52
C TRP A 515 11.98 0.79 16.89
N ARG A 516 12.09 -0.11 15.91
CA ARG A 516 12.05 -1.57 16.15
C ARG A 516 13.36 -2.09 16.75
N ALA A 517 14.51 -1.58 16.31
CA ALA A 517 15.83 -1.98 16.81
C ALA A 517 16.10 -1.51 18.25
N TRP A 518 15.45 -0.44 18.72
CA TRP A 518 15.61 0.06 20.08
C TRP A 518 14.75 -0.71 21.08
N ARG A 519 13.57 -1.20 20.71
CA ARG A 519 12.73 -2.07 21.56
C ARG A 519 13.35 -3.43 21.82
N GLY A 520 14.09 -3.99 20.86
CA GLY A 520 14.74 -5.29 21.01
C GLY A 520 15.93 -5.31 21.98
N ARG A 521 16.51 -4.16 22.32
CA ARG A 521 17.66 -4.06 23.24
C ARG A 521 17.30 -3.80 24.72
N ARG A 522 16.05 -3.47 25.03
CA ARG A 522 15.58 -3.31 26.42
C ARG A 522 14.78 -4.49 26.98
N ALA A 523 14.57 -5.51 26.17
CA ALA A 523 13.93 -6.76 26.61
C ALA A 523 14.94 -7.85 26.99
N GLY A 524 16.22 -7.51 27.12
CA GLY A 524 17.32 -8.41 27.46
C GLY A 524 18.22 -7.90 28.59
N GLU A 525 17.74 -6.96 29.45
CA GLU A 525 18.32 -6.64 30.74
C GLU A 525 17.28 -6.74 31.85
#